data_bc8cb7ba4bba5da4e3e669439d591ba7
#
_entry.id   bc8cb7ba4bba5da4e3e669439d591ba7
#
_cell.length_a   1.000
_cell.length_b   1.000
_cell.length_c   1.000
_cell.angle_alpha   90.00
_cell.angle_beta   90.00
_cell.angle_gamma   90.00
#
_symmetry.space_group_name_H-M   'P 1'
#
loop_
_entity.id
_entity.type
_entity.pdbx_description
1 polymer ?
#
loop_
_entity_poly.entity_id
_entity_poly.type
_entity_poly.pdbx_seq_one_letter_code
_entity_poly.pdbx_strand_id
1 'polypeptide(L)'
;DVCSSDLAFPTGFPMDVLELMKREPKICNYIDIPLQHISDNILKSMRRGTTYEKTTQLLKDFRKAVPGMAIRTTLIVGYPGETEEDFQLLKNWVEEMRFERLGCFTYSHEENTHAFNLVDDVPEEVKQARAAEIMDIQAQISWELNQEKIGQTFKCAIDRKEGQYFIGRTEFDSPDVDNEVLVDASKHYLKTGD
;
A
#
# COMPACT_ATOMS: atom_id res chain seq x y z
N ASP A 1 -3.23 -4.07 20.77
CA ASP A 1 -2.09 -3.47 20.06
C ASP A 1 -1.46 -4.51 19.15
N VAL A 2 -2.03 -4.69 17.98
CA VAL A 2 -1.32 -5.38 16.91
C VAL A 2 -1.07 -4.36 15.83
N CYS A 3 -0.25 -3.38 16.15
CA CYS A 3 0.45 -2.64 15.15
C CYS A 3 1.75 -3.41 14.92
N SER A 4 1.71 -4.41 14.05
CA SER A 4 2.93 -4.95 13.51
C SER A 4 3.52 -3.88 12.60
N SER A 5 4.52 -3.19 13.06
CA SER A 5 5.35 -2.31 12.24
C SER A 5 6.27 -3.09 11.31
N ASP A 6 6.17 -4.40 11.32
CA ASP A 6 7.04 -5.26 10.54
C ASP A 6 6.49 -5.37 9.13
N LEU A 7 7.15 -4.65 8.23
CA LEU A 7 6.87 -4.68 6.81
C LEU A 7 7.04 -6.10 6.28
N ALA A 8 5.99 -6.66 5.71
CA ALA A 8 6.06 -7.95 5.07
C ALA A 8 6.99 -7.89 3.85
N PHE A 9 7.80 -8.92 3.65
CA PHE A 9 8.67 -9.01 2.49
C PHE A 9 8.08 -9.98 1.47
N PRO A 10 8.03 -9.66 0.17
CA PRO A 10 7.36 -10.50 -0.82
C PRO A 10 8.04 -11.85 -1.03
N THR A 11 9.38 -11.91 -0.88
CA THR A 11 10.13 -13.16 -1.05
C THR A 11 10.08 -13.99 0.22
N GLY A 12 9.55 -15.21 0.11
CA GLY A 12 9.43 -16.12 1.25
C GLY A 12 8.33 -15.75 2.24
N PHE A 13 7.29 -15.03 1.79
CA PHE A 13 6.16 -14.70 2.63
C PHE A 13 5.52 -15.97 3.23
N PRO A 14 5.31 -16.03 4.56
CA PRO A 14 4.76 -17.19 5.24
C PRO A 14 3.25 -17.29 4.97
N MET A 15 2.86 -18.14 4.03
CA MET A 15 1.46 -18.28 3.59
C MET A 15 0.50 -18.79 4.68
N ASP A 16 1.00 -19.43 5.73
CA ASP A 16 0.23 -19.87 6.89
C ASP A 16 -0.33 -18.70 7.72
N VAL A 17 0.28 -17.52 7.63
CA VAL A 17 -0.27 -16.28 8.23
C VAL A 17 -1.64 -15.96 7.66
N LEU A 18 -1.89 -16.21 6.38
CA LEU A 18 -3.20 -15.98 5.76
C LEU A 18 -4.29 -16.87 6.36
N GLU A 19 -3.96 -18.12 6.69
CA GLU A 19 -4.89 -19.02 7.35
C GLU A 19 -5.18 -18.58 8.80
N LEU A 20 -4.18 -17.97 9.46
CA LEU A 20 -4.36 -17.37 10.78
C LEU A 20 -5.28 -16.13 10.70
N MET A 21 -5.06 -15.25 9.72
CA MET A 21 -5.90 -14.06 9.49
C MET A 21 -7.38 -14.43 9.28
N LYS A 22 -7.65 -15.47 8.50
CA LYS A 22 -9.02 -15.97 8.30
C LYS A 22 -9.69 -16.45 9.58
N ARG A 23 -8.94 -17.10 10.45
CA ARG A 23 -9.46 -17.81 11.63
C ARG A 23 -9.57 -16.91 12.85
N GLU A 24 -8.68 -15.93 12.97
CA GLU A 24 -8.58 -15.10 14.17
C GLU A 24 -9.18 -13.71 13.93
N PRO A 25 -10.42 -13.44 14.41
CA PRO A 25 -11.11 -12.18 14.13
C PRO A 25 -10.49 -10.95 14.83
N LYS A 26 -9.45 -11.13 15.63
CA LYS A 26 -8.67 -10.04 16.22
C LYS A 26 -7.54 -9.55 15.32
N ILE A 27 -7.25 -10.28 14.24
CA ILE A 27 -6.27 -9.87 13.24
C ILE A 27 -7.02 -9.16 12.12
N CYS A 28 -6.63 -7.93 11.84
CA CYS A 28 -7.21 -7.15 10.74
C CYS A 28 -6.87 -7.79 9.39
N ASN A 29 -7.82 -7.73 8.44
CA ASN A 29 -7.59 -8.17 7.06
C ASN A 29 -6.83 -7.09 6.29
N TYR A 30 -5.64 -6.79 6.75
CA TYR A 30 -4.77 -5.72 6.27
C TYR A 30 -3.33 -6.21 6.19
N ILE A 31 -2.66 -5.91 5.10
CA ILE A 31 -1.23 -6.24 4.91
C ILE A 31 -0.50 -5.02 4.34
N ASP A 32 0.63 -4.66 4.95
CA ASP A 32 1.57 -3.68 4.41
C ASP A 32 2.80 -4.42 3.84
N ILE A 33 2.96 -4.36 2.52
CA ILE A 33 4.00 -5.07 1.81
C ILE A 33 4.67 -4.15 0.76
N PRO A 34 5.86 -3.59 1.06
CA PRO A 34 6.55 -2.68 0.16
C PRO A 34 7.16 -3.44 -1.03
N LEU A 35 6.53 -3.34 -2.17
CA LEU A 35 6.94 -4.04 -3.39
C LEU A 35 8.04 -3.30 -4.14
N GLN A 36 8.11 -1.98 -4.00
CA GLN A 36 9.10 -1.06 -4.56
C GLN A 36 8.93 -0.84 -6.07
N HIS A 37 8.83 -1.86 -6.87
CA HIS A 37 8.64 -1.82 -8.32
C HIS A 37 8.03 -3.13 -8.83
N ILE A 38 7.76 -3.22 -10.15
CA ILE A 38 7.24 -4.46 -10.75
C ILE A 38 8.04 -4.93 -11.97
N SER A 39 8.79 -4.05 -12.64
CA SER A 39 9.66 -4.47 -13.75
C SER A 39 10.78 -5.40 -13.24
N ASP A 40 10.96 -6.53 -13.92
CA ASP A 40 11.98 -7.52 -13.58
C ASP A 40 13.40 -6.94 -13.62
N ASN A 41 13.67 -6.01 -14.55
CA ASN A 41 14.95 -5.33 -14.65
C ASN A 41 15.24 -4.52 -13.38
N ILE A 42 14.28 -3.73 -12.95
CA ILE A 42 14.39 -2.87 -11.78
C ILE A 42 14.42 -3.70 -10.49
N LEU A 43 13.53 -4.68 -10.34
CA LEU A 43 13.50 -5.59 -9.19
C LEU A 43 14.84 -6.34 -9.02
N LYS A 44 15.45 -6.77 -10.12
CA LYS A 44 16.76 -7.42 -10.12
C LYS A 44 17.85 -6.44 -9.69
N SER A 45 17.85 -5.21 -10.23
CA SER A 45 18.80 -4.16 -9.86
C SER A 45 18.66 -3.75 -8.39
N MET A 46 17.43 -3.65 -7.88
CA MET A 46 17.12 -3.42 -6.46
C MET A 46 17.42 -4.64 -5.56
N ARG A 47 17.82 -5.79 -6.12
CA ARG A 47 18.07 -7.04 -5.39
C ARG A 47 16.87 -7.55 -4.59
N ARG A 48 15.65 -7.38 -5.14
CA ARG A 48 14.41 -7.76 -4.44
C ARG A 48 14.13 -9.26 -4.40
N GLY A 49 14.80 -10.07 -5.22
CA GLY A 49 14.64 -11.53 -5.21
C GLY A 49 13.29 -12.04 -5.69
N THR A 50 12.50 -11.19 -6.32
CA THR A 50 11.18 -11.51 -6.88
C THR A 50 11.09 -11.07 -8.35
N THR A 51 9.99 -11.41 -9.02
CA THR A 51 9.72 -11.05 -10.43
C THR A 51 8.28 -10.54 -10.55
N TYR A 52 7.96 -9.95 -11.71
CA TYR A 52 6.59 -9.56 -12.08
C TYR A 52 5.59 -10.68 -11.80
N GLU A 53 5.86 -11.86 -12.35
CA GLU A 53 4.95 -13.01 -12.24
C GLU A 53 4.74 -13.46 -10.79
N LYS A 54 5.84 -13.62 -10.05
CA LYS A 54 5.80 -14.06 -8.64
C LYS A 54 5.09 -13.06 -7.75
N THR A 55 5.35 -11.77 -7.93
CA THR A 55 4.74 -10.70 -7.13
C THR A 55 3.25 -10.61 -7.42
N THR A 56 2.87 -10.62 -8.71
CA THR A 56 1.46 -10.57 -9.12
C THR A 56 0.69 -11.79 -8.61
N GLN A 57 1.29 -13.00 -8.71
CA GLN A 57 0.67 -14.21 -8.21
C GLN A 57 0.50 -14.18 -6.68
N LEU A 58 1.50 -13.73 -5.94
CA LEU A 58 1.44 -13.59 -4.48
C LEU A 58 0.26 -12.72 -4.04
N LEU A 59 0.05 -11.57 -4.69
CA LEU A 59 -1.06 -10.67 -4.35
C LEU A 59 -2.42 -11.28 -4.73
N LYS A 60 -2.52 -12.00 -5.85
CA LYS A 60 -3.71 -12.75 -6.22
C LYS A 60 -4.02 -13.86 -5.19
N ASP A 61 -3.00 -14.53 -4.69
CA ASP A 61 -3.15 -15.53 -3.63
C ASP A 61 -3.60 -14.92 -2.30
N PHE A 62 -3.11 -13.73 -1.95
CA PHE A 62 -3.58 -12.98 -0.77
C PHE A 62 -5.08 -12.72 -0.85
N ARG A 63 -5.54 -12.11 -1.93
CA ARG A 63 -6.97 -11.79 -2.13
C ARG A 63 -7.85 -13.02 -2.22
N LYS A 64 -7.33 -14.12 -2.79
CA LYS A 64 -8.03 -15.41 -2.80
C LYS A 64 -8.12 -16.04 -1.42
N ALA A 65 -7.04 -15.98 -0.65
CA ALA A 65 -6.97 -16.55 0.69
C ALA A 65 -7.83 -15.77 1.69
N VAL A 66 -7.78 -14.43 1.65
CA VAL A 66 -8.53 -13.55 2.55
C VAL A 66 -9.35 -12.57 1.71
N PRO A 67 -10.58 -12.92 1.32
CA PRO A 67 -11.45 -12.02 0.55
C PRO A 67 -11.70 -10.70 1.29
N GLY A 68 -11.57 -9.58 0.57
CA GLY A 68 -11.71 -8.24 1.15
C GLY A 68 -10.47 -7.72 1.89
N MET A 69 -9.33 -8.42 1.79
CA MET A 69 -8.06 -7.93 2.35
C MET A 69 -7.68 -6.57 1.76
N ALA A 70 -7.36 -5.63 2.63
CA ALA A 70 -6.72 -4.38 2.22
C ALA A 70 -5.21 -4.61 2.07
N ILE A 71 -4.69 -4.29 0.89
CA ILE A 71 -3.26 -4.37 0.60
C ILE A 71 -2.71 -2.96 0.49
N ARG A 72 -1.77 -2.64 1.38
CA ARG A 72 -0.95 -1.44 1.29
C ARG A 72 0.39 -1.78 0.67
N THR A 73 0.88 -0.90 -0.20
CA THR A 73 2.20 -1.04 -0.79
C THR A 73 2.92 0.30 -0.91
N THR A 74 4.22 0.21 -1.09
CA THR A 74 5.09 1.36 -1.39
C THR A 74 5.84 1.07 -2.69
N LEU A 75 5.86 2.06 -3.58
CA LEU A 75 6.60 2.02 -4.83
C LEU A 75 7.66 3.10 -4.87
N ILE A 76 8.72 2.86 -5.65
CA ILE A 76 9.78 3.82 -5.94
C ILE A 76 9.87 3.96 -7.46
N VAL A 77 9.84 5.20 -7.95
CA VAL A 77 10.02 5.55 -9.36
C VAL A 77 11.28 6.36 -9.58
N GLY A 78 11.80 6.35 -10.80
CA GLY A 78 13.05 7.03 -11.13
C GLY A 78 14.29 6.35 -10.57
N TYR A 79 14.22 5.05 -10.32
CA TYR A 79 15.39 4.27 -9.94
C TYR A 79 16.43 4.23 -11.09
N PRO A 80 17.74 4.25 -10.82
CA PRO A 80 18.78 4.19 -11.87
C PRO A 80 18.53 3.10 -12.89
N GLY A 81 18.48 3.49 -14.18
CA GLY A 81 18.18 2.60 -15.29
C GLY A 81 16.70 2.29 -15.55
N GLU A 82 15.77 2.96 -14.86
CA GLU A 82 14.34 2.83 -15.12
C GLU A 82 13.97 3.46 -16.46
N THR A 83 13.59 2.63 -17.43
CA THR A 83 13.15 3.09 -18.75
C THR A 83 11.69 3.55 -18.76
N GLU A 84 11.25 4.14 -19.86
CA GLU A 84 9.84 4.47 -20.04
C GLU A 84 8.96 3.22 -20.10
N GLU A 85 9.46 2.15 -20.70
CA GLU A 85 8.76 0.87 -20.78
C GLU A 85 8.58 0.23 -19.38
N ASP A 86 9.61 0.33 -18.51
CA ASP A 86 9.54 -0.14 -17.12
C ASP A 86 8.48 0.66 -16.34
N PHE A 87 8.44 1.97 -16.53
CA PHE A 87 7.47 2.83 -15.88
C PHE A 87 6.04 2.58 -16.39
N GLN A 88 5.84 2.43 -17.71
CA GLN A 88 4.54 2.12 -18.26
C GLN A 88 4.02 0.75 -17.79
N LEU A 89 4.90 -0.24 -17.66
CA LEU A 89 4.56 -1.52 -17.07
C LEU A 89 4.07 -1.37 -15.63
N LEU A 90 4.75 -0.53 -14.83
CA LEU A 90 4.36 -0.24 -13.45
C LEU A 90 2.98 0.40 -13.36
N LYS A 91 2.69 1.41 -14.22
CA LYS A 91 1.39 2.07 -14.29
C LYS A 91 0.26 1.08 -14.57
N ASN A 92 0.39 0.32 -15.65
CA ASN A 92 -0.62 -0.66 -16.07
C ASN A 92 -0.86 -1.70 -14.96
N TRP A 93 0.20 -2.09 -14.27
CA TRP A 93 0.09 -3.04 -13.17
C TRP A 93 -0.60 -2.45 -11.94
N VAL A 94 -0.37 -1.17 -11.60
CA VAL A 94 -1.10 -0.48 -10.51
C VAL A 94 -2.59 -0.41 -10.82
N GLU A 95 -2.96 -0.08 -12.06
CA GLU A 95 -4.35 -0.08 -12.53
C GLU A 95 -4.99 -1.48 -12.46
N GLU A 96 -4.27 -2.54 -12.86
CA GLU A 96 -4.76 -3.92 -12.76
C GLU A 96 -4.93 -4.36 -11.32
N MET A 97 -3.95 -4.08 -10.47
CA MET A 97 -3.92 -4.59 -9.10
C MET A 97 -4.85 -3.84 -8.15
N ARG A 98 -5.20 -2.56 -8.42
CA ARG A 98 -6.14 -1.77 -7.64
C ARG A 98 -5.87 -1.86 -6.13
N PHE A 99 -4.72 -1.36 -5.71
CA PHE A 99 -4.33 -1.36 -4.29
C PHE A 99 -5.28 -0.49 -3.46
N GLU A 100 -5.66 -0.98 -2.29
CA GLU A 100 -6.46 -0.22 -1.33
C GLU A 100 -5.68 0.99 -0.81
N ARG A 101 -4.38 0.82 -0.62
CA ARG A 101 -3.45 1.88 -0.19
C ARG A 101 -2.13 1.76 -0.96
N LEU A 102 -1.62 2.88 -1.44
CA LEU A 102 -0.34 2.94 -2.13
C LEU A 102 0.33 4.27 -1.86
N GLY A 103 1.61 4.22 -1.53
CA GLY A 103 2.51 5.37 -1.54
C GLY A 103 3.54 5.22 -2.65
N CYS A 104 3.83 6.31 -3.36
CA CYS A 104 4.87 6.34 -4.38
C CYS A 104 5.90 7.41 -4.02
N PHE A 105 7.18 7.02 -4.03
CA PHE A 105 8.31 7.89 -3.73
C PHE A 105 9.24 7.97 -4.93
N THR A 106 9.90 9.11 -5.08
CA THR A 106 11.02 9.23 -6.02
C THR A 106 12.25 8.54 -5.43
N TYR A 107 13.07 7.97 -6.30
CA TYR A 107 14.37 7.43 -5.88
C TYR A 107 15.25 8.55 -5.32
N SER A 108 15.84 8.30 -4.15
CA SER A 108 16.86 9.13 -3.53
C SER A 108 18.22 8.42 -3.57
N HIS A 109 19.26 9.13 -4.00
CA HIS A 109 20.62 8.60 -4.15
C HIS A 109 21.35 8.58 -2.81
N GLU A 110 21.08 7.54 -1.98
CA GLU A 110 21.54 7.43 -0.60
C GLU A 110 22.88 6.71 -0.50
N GLU A 111 23.83 7.31 0.22
CA GLU A 111 25.12 6.70 0.53
C GLU A 111 24.98 5.36 1.26
N ASN A 112 25.95 4.49 1.10
CA ASN A 112 26.01 3.14 1.70
C ASN A 112 24.93 2.16 1.19
N THR A 113 24.24 2.47 0.10
CA THR A 113 23.34 1.53 -0.59
C THR A 113 24.02 0.94 -1.82
N HIS A 114 23.53 -0.23 -2.30
CA HIS A 114 23.99 -0.77 -3.57
C HIS A 114 23.73 0.18 -4.73
N ALA A 115 22.56 0.82 -4.71
CA ALA A 115 22.13 1.75 -5.74
C ALA A 115 23.03 3.00 -5.84
N PHE A 116 23.71 3.38 -4.77
CA PHE A 116 24.68 4.49 -4.78
C PHE A 116 25.81 4.31 -5.80
N ASN A 117 26.16 3.06 -6.15
CA ASN A 117 27.17 2.77 -7.14
C ASN A 117 26.67 2.79 -8.59
N LEU A 118 25.35 3.00 -8.79
CA LEU A 118 24.74 3.14 -10.09
C LEU A 118 24.76 4.61 -10.51
N VAL A 119 24.74 4.86 -11.82
CA VAL A 119 24.57 6.22 -12.33
C VAL A 119 23.10 6.61 -12.16
N ASP A 120 22.83 7.70 -11.45
CA ASP A 120 21.48 8.26 -11.34
C ASP A 120 21.16 9.00 -12.65
N ASP A 121 20.65 8.26 -13.61
CA ASP A 121 20.46 8.66 -15.00
C ASP A 121 19.03 9.15 -15.31
N VAL A 122 18.12 9.10 -14.33
CA VAL A 122 16.75 9.59 -14.47
C VAL A 122 16.67 11.02 -13.92
N PRO A 123 16.35 12.05 -14.77
CA PRO A 123 16.25 13.42 -14.31
C PRO A 123 15.21 13.62 -13.20
N GLU A 124 15.47 14.54 -12.28
CA GLU A 124 14.59 14.76 -11.12
C GLU A 124 13.16 15.15 -11.53
N GLU A 125 13.01 15.97 -12.56
CA GLU A 125 11.70 16.33 -13.10
C GLU A 125 10.92 15.12 -13.63
N VAL A 126 11.62 14.12 -14.18
CA VAL A 126 11.00 12.86 -14.64
C VAL A 126 10.58 12.00 -13.45
N LYS A 127 11.43 11.91 -12.41
CA LYS A 127 11.06 11.20 -11.16
C LYS A 127 9.80 11.78 -10.55
N GLN A 128 9.73 13.13 -10.41
CA GLN A 128 8.58 13.83 -9.84
C GLN A 128 7.31 13.63 -10.68
N ALA A 129 7.44 13.72 -12.01
CA ALA A 129 6.33 13.51 -12.92
C ALA A 129 5.78 12.06 -12.80
N ARG A 130 6.67 11.05 -12.80
CA ARG A 130 6.30 9.65 -12.62
C ARG A 130 5.60 9.38 -11.28
N ALA A 131 6.12 9.95 -10.19
CA ALA A 131 5.50 9.82 -8.88
C ALA A 131 4.10 10.44 -8.85
N ALA A 132 3.94 11.64 -9.40
CA ALA A 132 2.65 12.31 -9.50
C ALA A 132 1.64 11.48 -10.30
N GLU A 133 2.06 10.92 -11.44
CA GLU A 133 1.21 10.10 -12.31
C GLU A 133 0.71 8.81 -11.62
N ILE A 134 1.58 8.11 -10.88
CA ILE A 134 1.18 6.94 -10.07
C ILE A 134 0.20 7.37 -8.97
N MET A 135 0.45 8.50 -8.31
CA MET A 135 -0.43 8.97 -7.23
C MET A 135 -1.80 9.44 -7.75
N ASP A 136 -1.87 10.01 -8.96
CA ASP A 136 -3.14 10.37 -9.60
C ASP A 136 -3.96 9.11 -9.93
N ILE A 137 -3.32 8.07 -10.48
CA ILE A 137 -3.96 6.77 -10.71
C ILE A 137 -4.47 6.18 -9.40
N GLN A 138 -3.65 6.20 -8.35
CA GLN A 138 -4.03 5.67 -7.05
C GLN A 138 -5.16 6.49 -6.40
N ALA A 139 -5.18 7.80 -6.56
CA ALA A 139 -6.26 8.65 -6.06
C ALA A 139 -7.61 8.27 -6.71
N GLN A 140 -7.62 7.99 -8.01
CA GLN A 140 -8.80 7.53 -8.73
C GLN A 140 -9.26 6.15 -8.23
N ILE A 141 -8.33 5.20 -8.08
CA ILE A 141 -8.62 3.85 -7.55
C ILE A 141 -9.18 3.95 -6.12
N SER A 142 -8.55 4.74 -5.27
CA SER A 142 -8.98 4.95 -3.88
C SER A 142 -10.39 5.55 -3.81
N TRP A 143 -10.68 6.52 -4.68
CA TRP A 143 -12.02 7.10 -4.77
C TRP A 143 -13.07 6.06 -5.17
N GLU A 144 -12.81 5.27 -6.21
CA GLU A 144 -13.72 4.22 -6.68
C GLU A 144 -13.99 3.18 -5.59
N LEU A 145 -12.92 2.65 -4.97
CA LEU A 145 -13.05 1.68 -3.87
C LEU A 145 -13.82 2.25 -2.67
N ASN A 146 -13.67 3.54 -2.37
CA ASN A 146 -14.45 4.18 -1.32
C ASN A 146 -15.92 4.39 -1.73
N GLN A 147 -16.23 4.64 -3.00
CA GLN A 147 -17.61 4.68 -3.47
C GLN A 147 -18.31 3.33 -3.31
N GLU A 148 -17.62 2.22 -3.54
CA GLU A 148 -18.14 0.87 -3.34
C GLU A 148 -18.53 0.58 -1.87
N LYS A 149 -17.94 1.30 -0.91
CA LYS A 149 -18.21 1.17 0.53
C LYS A 149 -19.45 1.95 1.00
N ILE A 150 -19.99 2.85 0.19
CA ILE A 150 -21.16 3.67 0.58
C ILE A 150 -22.38 2.76 0.83
N GLY A 151 -23.02 2.97 1.97
CA GLY A 151 -24.17 2.16 2.41
C GLY A 151 -23.79 0.84 3.09
N GLN A 152 -22.52 0.52 3.20
CA GLN A 152 -22.05 -0.62 3.98
C GLN A 152 -21.81 -0.24 5.43
N THR A 153 -21.76 -1.25 6.31
CA THR A 153 -21.46 -1.06 7.74
C THR A 153 -20.11 -1.69 8.05
N PHE A 154 -19.23 -0.93 8.69
CA PHE A 154 -17.90 -1.38 9.10
C PHE A 154 -17.70 -1.24 10.60
N LYS A 155 -16.91 -2.15 11.16
CA LYS A 155 -16.40 -1.99 12.51
C LYS A 155 -15.32 -0.90 12.49
N CYS A 156 -15.43 0.04 13.42
CA CYS A 156 -14.53 1.17 13.55
C CYS A 156 -14.01 1.27 14.98
N ALA A 157 -12.74 1.55 15.17
CA ALA A 157 -12.17 1.91 16.46
C ALA A 157 -12.01 3.42 16.53
N ILE A 158 -12.44 4.04 17.64
CA ILE A 158 -12.30 5.48 17.85
C ILE A 158 -10.92 5.79 18.41
N ASP A 159 -10.15 6.61 17.72
CA ASP A 159 -8.79 6.99 18.10
C ASP A 159 -8.75 8.28 18.93
N ARG A 160 -9.53 9.29 18.53
CA ARG A 160 -9.54 10.61 19.17
C ARG A 160 -10.82 11.40 18.91
N LYS A 161 -10.97 12.50 19.63
CA LYS A 161 -11.96 13.55 19.31
C LYS A 161 -11.23 14.78 18.76
N GLU A 162 -11.73 15.31 17.65
CA GLU A 162 -11.19 16.52 17.03
C GLU A 162 -12.34 17.43 16.57
N GLY A 163 -12.44 18.60 17.18
CA GLY A 163 -13.52 19.55 16.90
C GLY A 163 -14.92 18.93 17.07
N GLN A 164 -15.66 18.88 15.97
CA GLN A 164 -17.05 18.35 15.93
C GLN A 164 -17.13 16.87 15.57
N TYR A 165 -15.99 16.17 15.45
CA TYR A 165 -15.95 14.79 15.05
C TYR A 165 -15.21 13.91 16.05
N PHE A 166 -15.66 12.67 16.19
CA PHE A 166 -14.82 11.57 16.63
C PHE A 166 -14.12 11.01 15.41
N ILE A 167 -12.82 10.83 15.51
CA ILE A 167 -11.98 10.27 14.47
C ILE A 167 -11.69 8.82 14.83
N GLY A 168 -11.89 7.95 13.87
CA GLY A 168 -11.60 6.53 14.03
C GLY A 168 -11.10 5.92 12.74
N ARG A 169 -10.82 4.64 12.77
CA ARG A 169 -10.37 3.86 11.61
C ARG A 169 -11.08 2.54 11.54
N THR A 170 -11.18 1.99 10.33
CA THR A 170 -11.67 0.63 10.11
C THR A 170 -10.54 -0.39 10.28
N GLU A 171 -10.88 -1.68 10.20
CA GLU A 171 -9.88 -2.76 10.18
C GLU A 171 -9.00 -2.75 8.91
N PHE A 172 -9.33 -1.94 7.91
CA PHE A 172 -8.62 -1.81 6.65
C PHE A 172 -7.72 -0.58 6.59
N ASP A 173 -7.51 0.09 7.72
CA ASP A 173 -6.79 1.36 7.78
C ASP A 173 -5.75 1.35 8.91
N SER A 174 -4.50 1.64 8.57
CA SER A 174 -3.43 1.81 9.53
C SER A 174 -3.51 3.19 10.21
N PRO A 175 -3.17 3.29 11.50
CA PRO A 175 -3.15 4.58 12.21
C PRO A 175 -2.25 5.60 11.51
N ASP A 176 -2.68 6.86 11.48
CA ASP A 176 -1.92 8.06 11.07
C ASP A 176 -1.52 8.13 9.58
N VAL A 177 -1.74 7.07 8.80
CA VAL A 177 -1.26 7.00 7.40
C VAL A 177 -2.31 6.65 6.37
N ASP A 178 -3.45 6.03 6.79
CA ASP A 178 -4.53 5.64 5.89
C ASP A 178 -5.78 6.50 6.12
N ASN A 179 -6.94 6.06 5.63
CA ASN A 179 -8.18 6.84 5.72
C ASN A 179 -8.72 6.88 7.16
N GLU A 180 -9.36 8.00 7.48
CA GLU A 180 -10.06 8.19 8.74
C GLU A 180 -11.57 8.11 8.56
N VAL A 181 -12.25 7.62 9.58
CA VAL A 181 -13.71 7.66 9.71
C VAL A 181 -14.11 8.84 10.58
N LEU A 182 -14.96 9.72 10.07
CA LEU A 182 -15.44 10.89 10.78
C LEU A 182 -16.87 10.63 11.29
N VAL A 183 -17.05 10.61 12.62
CA VAL A 183 -18.35 10.44 13.26
C VAL A 183 -18.78 11.75 13.92
N ASP A 184 -19.94 12.26 13.54
CA ASP A 184 -20.49 13.53 14.06
C ASP A 184 -20.72 13.46 15.57
N ALA A 185 -19.95 14.23 16.34
CA ALA A 185 -20.03 14.26 17.80
C ALA A 185 -21.32 14.94 18.35
N SER A 186 -22.09 15.61 17.50
CA SER A 186 -23.39 16.16 17.91
C SER A 186 -24.47 15.07 18.00
N LYS A 187 -24.28 13.96 17.30
CA LYS A 187 -25.24 12.84 17.20
C LYS A 187 -24.84 11.63 18.04
N HIS A 188 -23.57 11.54 18.41
CA HIS A 188 -23.02 10.38 19.11
C HIS A 188 -22.11 10.81 20.25
N TYR A 189 -22.06 10.03 21.32
CA TYR A 189 -21.08 10.17 22.38
C TYR A 189 -20.21 8.92 22.40
N LEU A 190 -18.95 9.09 22.04
CA LEU A 190 -17.97 8.03 21.94
C LEU A 190 -16.72 8.37 22.75
N LYS A 191 -15.90 7.37 23.06
CA LYS A 191 -14.61 7.52 23.73
C LYS A 191 -13.51 6.85 22.89
N THR A 192 -12.29 7.27 23.12
CA THR A 192 -11.13 6.57 22.57
C THR A 192 -11.16 5.11 23.01
N GLY A 193 -11.06 4.21 22.04
CA GLY A 193 -11.09 2.76 22.23
C GLY A 193 -12.49 2.11 22.09
N ASP A 194 -13.56 2.92 21.88
CA ASP A 194 -14.89 2.37 21.54
C ASP A 194 -14.87 1.76 20.15
#